data_15715f80926a4cee5787ebe2826016e6
#
_entry.id   15715f80926a4cee5787ebe2826016e6
#
_cell.length_a   1.000
_cell.length_b   1.000
_cell.length_c   1.000
_cell.angle_alpha   90.00
_cell.angle_beta   90.00
_cell.angle_gamma   90.00
#
_symmetry.space_group_name_H-M   'P 1'
#
loop_
_entity.id
_entity.type
_entity.pdbx_description
1 polymer ?
#
loop_
_entity_poly.entity_id
_entity_poly.type
_entity_poly.pdbx_seq_one_letter_code
_entity_poly.pdbx_strand_id
1 'polypeptide(L)'
;MALFQCNTSNVHEMKFGRPQTVLNDAERPNGVIVTLGATQESVARELDHCHAITEGALTAVAGKFVVVAPEINAQQYRKIDGQIGKFVLEAGETYTAYQLSVLDRLEYSDAYFVKPEDLEVGDKVNVQAKGTNGERFAASETGCLRVVSITELWLPIMLQANNPTGQGAGNDAKLMPESVKMIKVEVEK
;
A
#
# COMPACT_ATOMS: atom_id res chain seq x y z
N MET A 1 -6.46 6.91 13.00
CA MET A 1 -6.74 5.77 12.10
C MET A 1 -5.60 5.68 11.12
N ALA A 2 -4.92 4.54 11.01
CA ALA A 2 -3.80 4.41 10.10
C ALA A 2 -4.31 4.52 8.65
N LEU A 3 -3.71 5.42 7.87
CA LEU A 3 -3.99 5.64 6.45
C LEU A 3 -2.93 4.91 5.63
N PHE A 4 -3.30 3.80 4.99
CA PHE A 4 -2.41 3.09 4.07
C PHE A 4 -2.60 3.62 2.65
N GLN A 5 -1.73 4.51 2.24
CA GLN A 5 -1.71 5.09 0.89
C GLN A 5 -0.38 4.80 0.21
N CYS A 6 -0.41 4.39 -1.05
CA CYS A 6 0.76 4.13 -1.87
C CYS A 6 0.65 4.86 -3.21
N ASN A 7 1.74 5.48 -3.64
CA ASN A 7 1.89 6.06 -4.96
C ASN A 7 3.04 5.37 -5.70
N THR A 8 2.73 4.78 -6.84
CA THR A 8 3.64 3.97 -7.66
C THR A 8 3.97 4.61 -9.02
N SER A 9 3.63 5.88 -9.20
CA SER A 9 3.77 6.58 -10.50
C SER A 9 5.20 6.61 -11.07
N ASN A 10 6.21 6.35 -10.25
CA ASN A 10 7.63 6.33 -10.62
C ASN A 10 8.22 4.91 -10.71
N VAL A 11 7.39 3.89 -10.79
CA VAL A 11 7.82 2.52 -11.08
C VAL A 11 7.97 2.35 -12.59
N HIS A 12 9.12 1.88 -13.05
CA HIS A 12 9.46 1.77 -14.46
C HIS A 12 8.49 0.85 -15.21
N GLU A 13 8.17 -0.29 -14.64
CA GLU A 13 7.27 -1.27 -15.26
C GLU A 13 5.84 -0.79 -15.42
N MET A 14 5.36 0.14 -14.61
CA MET A 14 4.03 0.73 -14.80
C MET A 14 3.93 1.51 -16.11
N LYS A 15 5.06 1.95 -16.67
CA LYS A 15 5.11 2.71 -17.95
C LYS A 15 5.44 1.83 -19.14
N PHE A 16 6.30 0.84 -18.97
CA PHE A 16 6.92 0.13 -20.09
C PHE A 16 6.96 -1.41 -19.90
N GLY A 17 6.63 -1.91 -18.74
CA GLY A 17 6.77 -3.32 -18.40
C GLY A 17 5.59 -4.19 -18.79
N ARG A 18 5.67 -5.46 -18.41
CA ARG A 18 4.62 -6.46 -18.58
C ARG A 18 4.01 -6.75 -17.20
N PRO A 19 2.86 -6.19 -16.88
CA PRO A 19 2.20 -6.49 -15.62
C PRO A 19 1.84 -7.98 -15.53
N GLN A 20 1.92 -8.51 -14.32
CA GLN A 20 1.49 -9.87 -14.00
C GLN A 20 0.15 -9.80 -13.28
N THR A 21 -0.70 -10.79 -13.52
CA THR A 21 -1.95 -10.93 -12.77
C THR A 21 -1.70 -11.81 -11.54
N VAL A 22 -2.18 -11.36 -10.40
CA VAL A 22 -2.04 -12.07 -9.13
C VAL A 22 -3.40 -12.31 -8.50
N LEU A 23 -3.56 -13.46 -7.86
CA LEU A 23 -4.73 -13.76 -7.02
C LEU A 23 -4.40 -13.41 -5.57
N ASN A 24 -5.20 -12.54 -5.00
CA ASN A 24 -5.04 -12.13 -3.62
C ASN A 24 -5.80 -13.09 -2.70
N ASP A 25 -5.10 -13.79 -1.81
CA ASP A 25 -5.65 -14.80 -0.90
C ASP A 25 -6.06 -14.24 0.48
N ALA A 26 -5.69 -12.99 0.78
CA ALA A 26 -5.99 -12.32 2.04
C ALA A 26 -6.15 -10.80 1.82
N GLU A 27 -6.82 -10.12 2.75
CA GLU A 27 -6.87 -8.66 2.72
C GLU A 27 -5.49 -8.04 2.90
N ARG A 28 -5.13 -7.13 1.98
CA ARG A 28 -3.83 -6.44 1.97
C ARG A 28 -3.99 -4.95 1.69
N PRO A 29 -3.09 -4.12 2.21
CA PRO A 29 -3.05 -2.72 1.79
C PRO A 29 -2.56 -2.61 0.34
N ASN A 30 -2.98 -1.57 -0.34
CA ASN A 30 -2.53 -1.27 -1.71
C ASN A 30 -1.03 -0.98 -1.73
N GLY A 31 -0.30 -1.44 -2.74
CA GLY A 31 1.15 -1.23 -2.86
C GLY A 31 2.00 -2.19 -2.05
N VAL A 32 1.47 -3.32 -1.60
CA VAL A 32 2.26 -4.33 -0.91
C VAL A 32 3.33 -4.93 -1.82
N ILE A 33 4.55 -5.09 -1.31
CA ILE A 33 5.67 -5.71 -2.03
C ILE A 33 5.68 -7.21 -1.72
N VAL A 34 5.67 -8.04 -2.77
CA VAL A 34 5.48 -9.47 -2.67
C VAL A 34 6.42 -10.24 -3.58
N THR A 35 6.55 -11.54 -3.32
CA THR A 35 7.14 -12.50 -4.24
C THR A 35 6.01 -13.27 -4.93
N LEU A 36 6.10 -13.43 -6.25
CA LEU A 36 5.15 -14.28 -6.98
C LEU A 36 5.52 -15.75 -6.82
N GLY A 37 4.53 -16.55 -6.49
CA GLY A 37 4.60 -18.00 -6.46
C GLY A 37 4.29 -18.62 -7.82
N ALA A 38 4.03 -19.92 -7.83
CA ALA A 38 3.61 -20.65 -9.01
C ALA A 38 2.30 -20.09 -9.57
N THR A 39 2.11 -20.25 -10.88
CA THR A 39 0.84 -19.98 -11.53
C THR A 39 -0.21 -20.90 -10.92
N GLN A 40 -1.35 -20.36 -10.55
CA GLN A 40 -2.45 -21.16 -10.05
C GLN A 40 -3.17 -21.81 -11.23
N GLU A 41 -3.23 -23.13 -11.22
CA GLU A 41 -4.13 -23.87 -12.07
C GLU A 41 -5.53 -23.75 -11.48
N SER A 42 -6.38 -23.02 -12.15
CA SER A 42 -7.78 -22.85 -11.76
C SER A 42 -8.68 -23.62 -12.68
N VAL A 43 -9.75 -24.19 -12.13
CA VAL A 43 -10.85 -24.79 -12.88
C VAL A 43 -11.61 -23.72 -13.70
N ALA A 44 -11.51 -22.46 -13.32
CA ALA A 44 -12.03 -21.32 -14.05
C ALA A 44 -10.95 -20.74 -14.97
N ARG A 45 -11.19 -20.75 -16.29
CA ARG A 45 -10.27 -20.24 -17.32
C ARG A 45 -9.71 -18.83 -17.07
N GLU A 46 -10.39 -18.04 -16.26
CA GLU A 46 -9.99 -16.67 -15.91
C GLU A 46 -8.79 -16.61 -14.96
N LEU A 47 -8.51 -17.69 -14.22
CA LEU A 47 -7.41 -17.75 -13.25
C LEU A 47 -6.17 -18.52 -13.75
N ASP A 48 -6.20 -19.08 -14.93
CA ASP A 48 -5.09 -19.91 -15.50
C ASP A 48 -3.75 -19.15 -15.64
N HIS A 49 -3.78 -17.84 -15.53
CA HIS A 49 -2.60 -16.99 -15.65
C HIS A 49 -2.30 -16.17 -14.38
N CYS A 50 -2.98 -16.46 -13.28
CA CYS A 50 -2.78 -15.75 -12.03
C CYS A 50 -1.67 -16.40 -11.21
N HIS A 51 -0.79 -15.59 -10.65
CA HIS A 51 0.24 -16.04 -9.72
C HIS A 51 -0.27 -15.97 -8.27
N ALA A 52 0.16 -16.93 -7.46
CA ALA A 52 -0.02 -16.85 -6.02
C ALA A 52 0.88 -15.75 -5.43
N ILE A 53 0.43 -15.13 -4.36
CA ILE A 53 1.19 -14.09 -3.63
C ILE A 53 1.85 -14.72 -2.40
N THR A 54 3.13 -14.42 -2.22
CA THR A 54 3.85 -14.72 -0.97
C THR A 54 4.38 -13.43 -0.37
N GLU A 55 3.92 -13.13 0.85
CA GLU A 55 4.44 -12.05 1.66
C GLU A 55 5.52 -12.55 2.60
N GLY A 56 6.47 -11.70 2.95
CA GLY A 56 7.51 -12.02 3.93
C GLY A 56 8.57 -10.94 4.02
N ALA A 57 9.53 -11.17 4.89
CA ALA A 57 10.68 -10.30 5.01
C ALA A 57 11.55 -10.43 3.75
N LEU A 58 11.91 -9.28 3.16
CA LEU A 58 12.72 -9.22 1.95
C LEU A 58 13.97 -8.39 2.23
N THR A 59 15.12 -8.96 1.90
CA THR A 59 16.43 -8.31 1.95
C THR A 59 16.87 -7.74 0.60
N ALA A 60 16.13 -8.08 -0.46
CA ALA A 60 16.26 -7.52 -1.80
C ALA A 60 14.87 -7.38 -2.42
N VAL A 61 14.61 -6.25 -3.03
CA VAL A 61 13.31 -5.85 -3.61
C VAL A 61 13.37 -5.82 -5.13
N ALA A 62 14.54 -5.59 -5.72
CA ALA A 62 14.71 -5.66 -7.16
C ALA A 62 14.31 -7.06 -7.68
N GLY A 63 13.46 -7.10 -8.71
CA GLY A 63 12.89 -8.34 -9.23
C GLY A 63 11.69 -8.88 -8.45
N LYS A 64 11.28 -8.24 -7.34
CA LYS A 64 10.02 -8.51 -6.65
C LYS A 64 8.91 -7.67 -7.27
N PHE A 65 7.70 -7.82 -6.77
CA PHE A 65 6.53 -7.23 -7.37
C PHE A 65 5.79 -6.36 -6.37
N VAL A 66 5.32 -5.20 -6.84
CA VAL A 66 4.37 -4.36 -6.10
C VAL A 66 2.97 -4.62 -6.65
N VAL A 67 2.04 -4.94 -5.76
CA VAL A 67 0.64 -5.17 -6.14
C VAL A 67 -0.13 -3.87 -5.98
N VAL A 68 -0.75 -3.42 -7.07
CA VAL A 68 -1.44 -2.13 -7.11
C VAL A 68 -2.80 -2.29 -7.77
N ALA A 69 -3.78 -1.64 -7.19
CA ALA A 69 -5.08 -1.44 -7.81
C ALA A 69 -5.42 0.05 -7.83
N PRO A 70 -6.21 0.52 -8.80
CA PRO A 70 -6.79 1.85 -8.73
C PRO A 70 -7.59 1.97 -7.43
N GLU A 71 -7.39 3.04 -6.69
CA GLU A 71 -8.11 3.32 -5.43
C GLU A 71 -9.56 3.73 -5.71
N ILE A 72 -10.25 2.94 -6.53
CA ILE A 72 -11.64 3.12 -6.91
C ILE A 72 -12.39 1.88 -6.44
N ASN A 73 -13.22 2.05 -5.43
CA ASN A 73 -14.13 0.99 -5.03
C ASN A 73 -15.41 1.09 -5.84
N ALA A 74 -15.70 0.08 -6.68
CA ALA A 74 -16.90 0.03 -7.51
C ALA A 74 -18.20 -0.03 -6.68
N GLN A 75 -18.13 -0.41 -5.41
CA GLN A 75 -19.26 -0.46 -4.47
C GLN A 75 -19.49 0.87 -3.73
N GLN A 76 -18.98 1.97 -4.21
CA GLN A 76 -19.01 3.30 -3.57
C GLN A 76 -20.40 3.94 -3.45
N TYR A 77 -21.44 3.18 -3.25
CA TYR A 77 -22.76 3.76 -2.90
C TYR A 77 -22.80 4.38 -1.50
N ARG A 78 -21.79 4.13 -0.66
CA ARG A 78 -21.66 4.75 0.66
C ARG A 78 -20.44 5.67 0.67
N LYS A 79 -20.65 6.96 0.93
CA LYS A 79 -19.58 7.97 1.07
C LYS A 79 -18.47 7.58 2.05
N ILE A 80 -18.76 6.71 3.01
CA ILE A 80 -17.83 6.22 4.03
C ILE A 80 -16.82 5.22 3.44
N ASP A 81 -17.26 4.41 2.47
CA ASP A 81 -16.43 3.36 1.89
C ASP A 81 -15.51 3.89 0.78
N GLY A 82 -15.77 5.11 0.31
CA GLY A 82 -14.95 5.82 -0.67
C GLY A 82 -13.75 6.57 -0.09
N GLN A 83 -13.44 6.42 1.20
CA GLN A 83 -12.26 7.03 1.78
C GLN A 83 -11.01 6.23 1.37
N ILE A 84 -10.04 6.94 0.77
CA ILE A 84 -8.74 6.36 0.34
C ILE A 84 -8.08 5.55 1.46
N GLY A 85 -8.18 6.03 2.71
CA GLY A 85 -7.62 5.35 3.87
C GLY A 85 -8.26 4.03 4.28
N LYS A 86 -9.34 3.63 3.61
CA LYS A 86 -10.02 2.34 3.84
C LYS A 86 -9.87 1.38 2.67
N PHE A 87 -9.15 1.80 1.63
CA PHE A 87 -8.95 0.96 0.47
C PHE A 87 -8.05 -0.22 0.82
N VAL A 88 -8.57 -1.41 0.61
CA VAL A 88 -7.84 -2.67 0.77
C VAL A 88 -8.00 -3.53 -0.47
N LEU A 89 -6.99 -4.32 -0.78
CA LEU A 89 -7.06 -5.37 -1.77
C LEU A 89 -7.82 -6.55 -1.13
N GLU A 90 -9.01 -6.82 -1.63
CA GLU A 90 -9.89 -7.85 -1.07
C GLU A 90 -9.37 -9.27 -1.35
N ALA A 91 -9.67 -10.20 -0.45
CA ALA A 91 -9.33 -11.62 -0.64
C ALA A 91 -10.21 -12.24 -1.73
N GLY A 92 -9.63 -13.10 -2.55
CA GLY A 92 -10.33 -13.79 -3.65
C GLY A 92 -10.38 -13.01 -4.96
N GLU A 93 -9.93 -11.75 -4.97
CA GLU A 93 -9.91 -10.90 -6.15
C GLU A 93 -8.55 -10.92 -6.86
N THR A 94 -8.57 -10.60 -8.14
CA THR A 94 -7.35 -10.52 -8.95
C THR A 94 -6.88 -9.08 -9.09
N TYR A 95 -5.56 -8.89 -8.98
CA TYR A 95 -4.94 -7.58 -9.08
C TYR A 95 -3.75 -7.59 -10.03
N THR A 96 -3.27 -6.41 -10.35
CA THR A 96 -2.08 -6.23 -11.18
C THR A 96 -0.85 -6.08 -10.32
N ALA A 97 0.21 -6.81 -10.66
CA ALA A 97 1.51 -6.72 -10.03
C ALA A 97 2.56 -6.24 -11.04
N TYR A 98 3.39 -5.29 -10.61
CA TYR A 98 4.46 -4.72 -11.42
C TYR A 98 5.80 -5.08 -10.81
N GLN A 99 6.73 -5.55 -11.63
CA GLN A 99 8.08 -5.88 -11.19
C GLN A 99 8.85 -4.61 -10.81
N LEU A 100 9.55 -4.66 -9.71
CA LEU A 100 10.39 -3.57 -9.23
C LEU A 100 11.82 -3.71 -9.75
N SER A 101 12.36 -2.61 -10.21
CA SER A 101 13.73 -2.48 -10.68
C SER A 101 14.54 -1.56 -9.75
N VAL A 102 15.86 -1.67 -9.80
CA VAL A 102 16.73 -0.74 -9.10
C VAL A 102 16.46 0.69 -9.58
N LEU A 103 16.42 1.66 -8.66
CA LEU A 103 16.06 3.07 -8.85
C LEU A 103 14.56 3.34 -9.01
N ASP A 104 13.69 2.34 -8.99
CA ASP A 104 12.26 2.59 -8.90
C ASP A 104 11.92 3.29 -7.59
N ARG A 105 10.96 4.20 -7.66
CA ARG A 105 10.54 5.00 -6.51
C ARG A 105 9.09 4.74 -6.19
N LEU A 106 8.86 4.48 -4.93
CA LEU A 106 7.55 4.26 -4.33
C LEU A 106 7.34 5.30 -3.23
N GLU A 107 6.11 5.74 -3.07
CA GLU A 107 5.76 6.69 -2.02
C GLU A 107 4.65 6.08 -1.16
N TYR A 108 4.90 5.99 0.12
CA TYR A 108 4.02 5.36 1.10
C TYR A 108 3.68 6.31 2.23
N SER A 109 2.48 6.18 2.78
CA SER A 109 2.15 6.86 4.03
C SER A 109 2.92 6.27 5.21
N ASP A 110 3.05 7.04 6.26
CA ASP A 110 3.72 6.68 7.51
C ASP A 110 3.20 5.39 8.15
N ALA A 111 1.93 5.05 7.92
CA ALA A 111 1.31 3.82 8.40
C ALA A 111 1.99 2.52 7.94
N TYR A 112 2.75 2.57 6.85
CA TYR A 112 3.51 1.41 6.37
C TYR A 112 4.81 1.17 7.15
N PHE A 113 5.27 2.12 7.94
CA PHE A 113 6.58 2.11 8.59
C PHE A 113 6.47 1.85 10.09
N VAL A 114 7.42 1.09 10.60
CA VAL A 114 7.66 0.97 12.04
C VAL A 114 8.41 2.22 12.48
N LYS A 115 7.85 2.98 13.44
CA LYS A 115 8.44 4.22 13.96
C LYS A 115 8.81 5.23 12.87
N PRO A 116 7.83 5.71 12.10
CA PRO A 116 8.08 6.67 11.02
C PRO A 116 8.65 8.02 11.50
N GLU A 117 8.50 8.32 12.79
CA GLU A 117 9.04 9.51 13.45
C GLU A 117 10.57 9.51 13.56
N ASP A 118 11.19 8.33 13.61
CA ASP A 118 12.63 8.15 13.75
C ASP A 118 13.36 8.12 12.39
N LEU A 119 12.61 8.14 11.25
CA LEU A 119 13.19 8.04 9.93
C LEU A 119 13.68 9.39 9.41
N GLU A 120 14.88 9.38 8.82
CA GLU A 120 15.47 10.51 8.13
C GLU A 120 15.72 10.21 6.65
N VAL A 121 15.92 11.29 5.86
CA VAL A 121 16.31 11.15 4.45
C VAL A 121 17.71 10.53 4.36
N GLY A 122 17.81 9.48 3.60
CA GLY A 122 19.04 8.68 3.45
C GLY A 122 19.01 7.36 4.21
N ASP A 123 18.12 7.20 5.17
CA ASP A 123 17.97 5.96 5.92
C ASP A 123 17.56 4.81 5.00
N LYS A 124 17.93 3.61 5.42
CA LYS A 124 17.58 2.39 4.72
C LYS A 124 16.51 1.62 5.49
N VAL A 125 15.62 1.01 4.72
CA VAL A 125 14.53 0.20 5.27
C VAL A 125 14.46 -1.15 4.56
N ASN A 126 14.06 -2.17 5.29
CA ASN A 126 13.74 -3.49 4.76
C ASN A 126 12.23 -3.71 4.72
N VAL A 127 11.79 -4.50 3.77
CA VAL A 127 10.45 -5.07 3.76
C VAL A 127 10.39 -6.17 4.82
N GLN A 128 9.42 -6.11 5.71
CA GLN A 128 9.19 -7.11 6.74
C GLN A 128 7.87 -7.84 6.53
N ALA A 129 7.68 -8.93 7.25
CA ALA A 129 6.37 -9.53 7.38
C ALA A 129 5.40 -8.54 8.03
N LYS A 130 4.10 -8.69 7.79
CA LYS A 130 3.06 -7.83 8.34
C LYS A 130 3.22 -7.68 9.86
N GLY A 131 3.42 -6.43 10.30
CA GLY A 131 3.45 -6.07 11.72
C GLY A 131 2.07 -6.09 12.37
N THR A 132 2.05 -5.86 13.69
CA THR A 132 0.81 -5.91 14.50
C THR A 132 -0.23 -4.86 14.05
N ASN A 133 0.22 -3.67 13.66
CA ASN A 133 -0.65 -2.58 13.20
C ASN A 133 -0.72 -2.51 11.65
N GLY A 134 -0.13 -3.48 10.95
CA GLY A 134 -0.10 -3.52 9.49
C GLY A 134 1.17 -2.95 8.87
N GLU A 135 2.16 -2.55 9.67
CA GLU A 135 3.43 -2.03 9.20
C GLU A 135 4.16 -3.05 8.30
N ARG A 136 4.84 -2.55 7.29
CA ARG A 136 5.54 -3.36 6.28
C ARG A 136 7.01 -3.04 6.15
N PHE A 137 7.46 -1.89 6.66
CA PHE A 137 8.82 -1.42 6.52
C PHE A 137 9.45 -1.13 7.88
N ALA A 138 10.67 -1.58 8.08
CA ALA A 138 11.45 -1.31 9.28
C ALA A 138 12.82 -0.76 8.92
N ALA A 139 13.30 0.21 9.71
CA ALA A 139 14.66 0.75 9.58
C ALA A 139 15.69 -0.36 9.69
N SER A 140 16.73 -0.33 8.84
CA SER A 140 17.81 -1.32 8.79
C SER A 140 19.01 -0.76 8.07
N GLU A 141 20.20 -0.84 8.68
CA GLU A 141 21.45 -0.40 8.03
C GLU A 141 21.74 -1.13 6.71
N THR A 142 21.27 -2.37 6.58
CA THR A 142 21.43 -3.19 5.37
C THR A 142 20.18 -3.19 4.48
N GLY A 143 19.30 -2.20 4.65
CA GLY A 143 18.03 -2.09 3.97
C GLY A 143 18.12 -2.19 2.45
N CYS A 144 17.05 -2.67 1.84
CA CYS A 144 16.92 -2.81 0.37
C CYS A 144 16.29 -1.58 -0.28
N LEU A 145 15.66 -0.74 0.50
CA LEU A 145 15.05 0.52 0.08
C LEU A 145 15.74 1.67 0.82
N ARG A 146 15.91 2.81 0.13
CA ARG A 146 16.47 4.03 0.72
C ARG A 146 15.42 5.12 0.77
N VAL A 147 15.28 5.80 1.90
CA VAL A 147 14.41 6.97 2.05
C VAL A 147 14.97 8.15 1.25
N VAL A 148 14.22 8.64 0.28
CA VAL A 148 14.62 9.73 -0.61
C VAL A 148 14.04 11.07 -0.16
N SER A 149 12.80 11.07 0.27
CA SER A 149 12.15 12.27 0.79
C SER A 149 11.04 11.93 1.77
N ILE A 150 10.79 12.83 2.69
CA ILE A 150 9.67 12.78 3.63
C ILE A 150 8.90 14.09 3.44
N THR A 151 7.61 13.96 3.11
CA THR A 151 6.72 15.11 2.86
C THR A 151 5.51 15.01 3.76
N GLU A 152 5.13 16.08 4.38
CA GLU A 152 3.91 16.15 5.18
C GLU A 152 2.76 16.66 4.31
N LEU A 153 1.71 15.86 4.20
CA LEU A 153 0.49 16.22 3.49
C LEU A 153 -0.62 16.50 4.51
N TRP A 154 -1.27 17.64 4.34
CA TRP A 154 -2.47 17.99 5.09
C TRP A 154 -3.69 17.51 4.31
N LEU A 155 -4.30 16.42 4.77
CA LEU A 155 -5.53 15.91 4.16
C LEU A 155 -6.73 16.47 4.94
N PRO A 156 -7.69 17.10 4.27
CA PRO A 156 -8.97 17.43 4.89
C PRO A 156 -9.77 16.13 5.09
N ILE A 157 -9.57 15.47 6.20
CA ILE A 157 -10.34 14.28 6.54
C ILE A 157 -11.67 14.73 7.11
N MET A 158 -12.76 14.49 6.40
CA MET A 158 -14.12 14.61 6.93
C MET A 158 -14.34 13.44 7.90
N LEU A 159 -14.09 13.66 9.18
CA LEU A 159 -14.58 12.76 10.21
C LEU A 159 -16.09 12.97 10.32
N GLN A 160 -16.88 12.12 9.70
CA GLN A 160 -18.25 11.97 10.09
C GLN A 160 -18.28 11.36 11.49
N ALA A 161 -18.60 12.19 12.48
CA ALA A 161 -18.98 11.67 13.78
C ALA A 161 -20.19 10.75 13.58
N ASN A 162 -19.98 9.45 13.72
CA ASN A 162 -21.07 8.49 13.83
C ASN A 162 -21.86 8.85 15.08
N ASN A 163 -22.98 9.49 14.91
CA ASN A 163 -23.98 9.63 15.98
C ASN A 163 -24.93 8.41 15.89
N PRO A 164 -24.73 7.36 16.72
CA PRO A 164 -25.54 6.16 16.64
C PRO A 164 -26.97 6.37 17.17
N THR A 165 -27.31 7.54 17.69
CA THR A 165 -28.57 7.79 18.38
C THR A 165 -29.58 8.64 17.59
N GLY A 166 -29.30 9.05 16.35
CA GLY A 166 -30.32 9.67 15.48
C GLY A 166 -30.99 10.95 16.01
N GLN A 167 -30.55 11.51 17.11
CA GLN A 167 -31.06 12.77 17.64
C GLN A 167 -30.14 13.91 17.22
N GLY A 168 -30.71 14.88 16.50
CA GLY A 168 -30.05 16.01 15.90
C GLY A 168 -29.17 16.79 16.85
N ALA A 169 -27.91 16.43 16.86
CA ALA A 169 -26.86 17.28 17.33
C ALA A 169 -26.27 17.98 16.10
N GLY A 170 -26.11 19.27 16.20
CA GLY A 170 -25.73 20.16 15.13
C GLY A 170 -24.51 19.72 14.35
N ASN A 171 -24.39 20.28 13.16
CA ASN A 171 -23.35 20.09 12.15
C ASN A 171 -21.92 20.43 12.63
N ASP A 172 -21.47 19.80 13.69
CA ASP A 172 -20.07 19.83 14.11
C ASP A 172 -19.28 18.71 13.43
N ALA A 173 -19.35 18.68 12.10
CA ALA A 173 -18.33 18.00 11.32
C ALA A 173 -17.03 18.77 11.52
N LYS A 174 -16.30 18.46 12.57
CA LYS A 174 -15.00 19.02 12.84
C LYS A 174 -14.06 18.50 11.76
N LEU A 175 -13.78 19.34 10.77
CA LEU A 175 -12.64 19.15 9.87
C LEU A 175 -11.40 19.22 10.76
N MET A 176 -10.92 18.09 11.20
CA MET A 176 -9.59 18.03 11.79
C MET A 176 -8.62 17.80 10.63
N PRO A 177 -7.74 18.76 10.34
CA PRO A 177 -6.64 18.51 9.43
C PRO A 177 -5.75 17.45 10.09
N GLU A 178 -5.74 16.26 9.57
CA GLU A 178 -4.80 15.23 9.96
C GLU A 178 -3.62 15.32 9.00
N SER A 179 -2.43 15.58 9.52
CA SER A 179 -1.23 15.50 8.70
C SER A 179 -0.82 14.05 8.56
N VAL A 180 -0.60 13.64 7.31
CA VAL A 180 -0.05 12.32 6.97
C VAL A 180 1.33 12.53 6.39
N LYS A 181 2.33 11.86 6.94
CA LYS A 181 3.66 11.86 6.35
C LYS A 181 3.68 10.89 5.16
N MET A 182 4.11 11.37 4.01
CA MET A 182 4.40 10.56 2.85
C MET A 182 5.90 10.37 2.73
N ILE A 183 6.33 9.12 2.74
CA ILE A 183 7.73 8.73 2.72
C ILE A 183 8.03 8.10 1.36
N LYS A 184 8.90 8.75 0.59
CA LYS A 184 9.35 8.25 -0.69
C LYS A 184 10.58 7.40 -0.52
N VAL A 185 10.52 6.18 -1.00
CA VAL A 185 11.64 5.22 -0.97
C VAL A 185 12.08 4.86 -2.39
N GLU A 186 13.35 4.60 -2.54
CA GLU A 186 13.99 4.17 -3.79
C GLU A 186 14.57 2.77 -3.62
N VAL A 187 14.37 1.92 -4.61
CA VAL A 187 14.87 0.54 -4.63
C VAL A 187 16.39 0.55 -4.86
N GLU A 188 17.18 0.06 -3.91
CA GLU A 188 18.63 -0.07 -4.03
C GLU A 188 19.09 -1.47 -4.46
N LYS A 189 18.40 -2.52 -4.04
CA LYS A 189 18.74 -3.91 -4.35
C LYS A 189 17.56 -4.89 -4.21
#